data_3673ca63eeff2967273725fa94b1950c
#
_entry.id   3673ca63eeff2967273725fa94b1950c
#
_cell.length_a   1.000
_cell.length_b   1.000
_cell.length_c   1.000
_cell.angle_alpha   90.00
_cell.angle_beta   90.00
_cell.angle_gamma   90.00
#
_symmetry.space_group_name_H-M   'P 1'
#
loop_
_entity.id
_entity.type
_entity.pdbx_description
1 polymer ?
#
loop_
_entity_poly.entity_id
_entity_poly.type
_entity_poly.pdbx_seq_one_letter_code
_entity_poly.pdbx_strand_id
1 'polypeptide(L)'
;MSFESIFMYNDNAVMLYEANGSTLQKEVYHTIFSPVDKNTSLIKSINIEYRLTDATQLDINNRFWSINYFWPGDEKLLNPATDMIFKRTPKGQTHRNSKVVERLVEFEIKKDKIEFSDNEPIQLILDKKSPRNWEGIARLNNNGFLLVTDKHPSMILAYVPLQ
;
A
#
# COMPACT_ATOMS: atom_id res chain seq x y z
N MET A 1 2.77 -14.57 3.30
CA MET A 1 2.22 -13.54 2.40
C MET A 1 0.79 -13.91 2.08
N SER A 2 -0.13 -12.99 2.31
CA SER A 2 -1.59 -13.21 2.32
C SER A 2 -2.31 -12.00 1.70
N PHE A 3 -3.62 -11.99 1.78
CA PHE A 3 -4.41 -10.80 1.55
C PHE A 3 -4.41 -9.96 2.84
N GLU A 4 -4.01 -8.70 2.74
CA GLU A 4 -3.89 -7.82 3.91
C GLU A 4 -4.88 -6.65 3.87
N SER A 5 -5.50 -6.38 2.71
CA SER A 5 -6.42 -5.26 2.55
C SER A 5 -7.69 -5.67 1.84
N ILE A 6 -8.79 -5.02 2.19
CA ILE A 6 -10.09 -5.21 1.55
C ILE A 6 -10.83 -3.89 1.43
N PHE A 7 -11.40 -3.61 0.26
CA PHE A 7 -12.28 -2.46 0.04
C PHE A 7 -13.38 -2.79 -0.97
N MET A 8 -14.40 -1.95 -1.04
CA MET A 8 -15.53 -2.15 -1.96
C MET A 8 -15.32 -1.42 -3.28
N TYR A 9 -15.62 -2.08 -4.40
CA TYR A 9 -15.64 -1.53 -5.75
C TYR A 9 -16.81 -2.11 -6.55
N ASN A 10 -17.77 -1.26 -6.99
CA ASN A 10 -18.96 -1.67 -7.72
C ASN A 10 -19.70 -2.85 -7.04
N ASP A 11 -20.00 -2.71 -5.75
CA ASP A 11 -20.67 -3.72 -4.91
C ASP A 11 -19.91 -5.06 -4.75
N ASN A 12 -18.68 -5.12 -5.22
CA ASN A 12 -17.79 -6.26 -5.04
C ASN A 12 -16.68 -5.95 -4.03
N ALA A 13 -16.17 -6.97 -3.36
CA ALA A 13 -15.02 -6.84 -2.48
C ALA A 13 -13.73 -7.07 -3.25
N VAL A 14 -12.83 -6.09 -3.25
CA VAL A 14 -11.47 -6.22 -3.79
C VAL A 14 -10.52 -6.55 -2.65
N MET A 15 -9.76 -7.61 -2.80
CA MET A 15 -8.76 -8.06 -1.84
C MET A 15 -7.37 -7.89 -2.44
N LEU A 16 -6.54 -7.04 -1.82
CA LEU A 16 -5.17 -6.83 -2.28
C LEU A 16 -4.24 -7.88 -1.67
N TYR A 17 -3.42 -8.47 -2.54
CA TYR A 17 -2.33 -9.33 -2.09
C TYR A 17 -1.15 -8.48 -1.62
N GLU A 18 -0.51 -8.88 -0.53
CA GLU A 18 0.51 -8.12 0.18
C GLU A 18 1.77 -7.85 -0.66
N ALA A 19 2.27 -8.85 -1.37
CA ALA A 19 3.57 -8.80 -2.04
C ALA A 19 3.44 -8.82 -3.56
N ASN A 20 3.74 -7.69 -4.20
CA ASN A 20 3.47 -7.40 -5.60
C ASN A 20 4.72 -6.97 -6.39
N GLY A 21 5.92 -7.23 -5.82
CA GLY A 21 7.20 -6.89 -6.45
C GLY A 21 7.43 -7.61 -7.77
N SER A 22 8.12 -6.96 -8.68
CA SER A 22 8.34 -7.45 -10.05
C SER A 22 9.22 -8.70 -10.13
N THR A 23 10.01 -8.99 -9.10
CA THR A 23 10.78 -10.24 -8.99
C THR A 23 9.95 -11.43 -8.50
N LEU A 24 8.84 -11.15 -7.79
CA LEU A 24 7.92 -12.17 -7.29
C LEU A 24 6.85 -12.53 -8.32
N GLN A 25 6.33 -11.52 -9.01
CA GLN A 25 5.26 -11.67 -9.98
C GLN A 25 5.53 -10.79 -11.20
N LYS A 26 5.60 -11.39 -12.40
CA LYS A 26 5.72 -10.62 -13.65
C LYS A 26 4.48 -9.78 -13.94
N GLU A 27 3.31 -10.33 -13.66
CA GLU A 27 2.02 -9.67 -13.75
C GLU A 27 1.30 -9.82 -12.44
N VAL A 28 0.83 -8.71 -11.89
CA VAL A 28 0.12 -8.66 -10.61
C VAL A 28 -1.38 -8.68 -10.85
N TYR A 29 -2.05 -9.53 -10.12
CA TYR A 29 -3.50 -9.62 -10.05
C TYR A 29 -3.95 -9.65 -8.59
N HIS A 30 -5.01 -8.91 -8.32
CA HIS A 30 -5.73 -8.97 -7.06
C HIS A 30 -7.07 -9.68 -7.25
N THR A 31 -7.69 -10.12 -6.17
CA THR A 31 -8.94 -10.87 -6.23
C THR A 31 -10.13 -9.94 -6.01
N ILE A 32 -11.16 -10.10 -6.85
CA ILE A 32 -12.48 -9.49 -6.67
C ILE A 32 -13.45 -10.61 -6.30
N PHE A 33 -14.21 -10.43 -5.25
CA PHE A 33 -15.32 -11.32 -4.86
C PHE A 33 -16.66 -10.62 -5.09
N SER A 34 -17.53 -11.28 -5.88
CA SER A 34 -18.93 -10.85 -6.07
C SER A 34 -19.82 -11.54 -5.05
N PRO A 35 -20.43 -10.81 -4.10
CA PRO A 35 -21.36 -11.41 -3.14
C PRO A 35 -22.67 -11.85 -3.78
N VAL A 36 -23.06 -11.26 -4.91
CA VAL A 36 -24.28 -11.61 -5.66
C VAL A 36 -24.09 -12.95 -6.36
N ASP A 37 -23.05 -13.08 -7.17
CA ASP A 37 -22.78 -14.27 -7.97
C ASP A 37 -22.03 -15.35 -7.19
N LYS A 38 -21.54 -15.02 -5.99
CA LYS A 38 -20.73 -15.90 -5.12
C LYS A 38 -19.51 -16.47 -5.84
N ASN A 39 -18.92 -15.69 -6.72
CA ASN A 39 -17.74 -16.07 -7.49
C ASN A 39 -16.58 -15.08 -7.27
N THR A 40 -15.40 -15.47 -7.76
CA THR A 40 -14.21 -14.63 -7.76
C THR A 40 -13.74 -14.37 -9.17
N SER A 41 -13.20 -13.19 -9.39
CA SER A 41 -12.50 -12.78 -10.60
C SER A 41 -11.20 -12.08 -10.25
N LEU A 42 -10.43 -11.67 -11.25
CA LEU A 42 -9.15 -11.02 -11.05
C LEU A 42 -9.17 -9.61 -11.64
N ILE A 43 -8.56 -8.68 -10.92
CA ILE A 43 -8.25 -7.33 -11.41
C ILE A 43 -6.74 -7.20 -11.59
N LYS A 44 -6.31 -6.78 -12.77
CA LYS A 44 -4.89 -6.55 -13.06
C LYS A 44 -4.40 -5.34 -12.28
N SER A 45 -3.16 -5.38 -11.80
CA SER A 45 -2.52 -4.26 -11.09
C SER A 45 -1.13 -3.98 -11.61
N ILE A 46 -0.64 -2.77 -11.31
CA ILE A 46 0.76 -2.44 -11.49
C ILE A 46 1.61 -3.12 -10.42
N ASN A 47 2.85 -3.47 -10.77
CA ASN A 47 3.81 -3.93 -9.76
C ASN A 47 4.20 -2.79 -8.84
N ILE A 48 4.32 -3.11 -7.56
CA ILE A 48 4.90 -2.24 -6.54
C ILE A 48 5.82 -3.05 -5.64
N GLU A 49 7.03 -2.56 -5.43
CA GLU A 49 7.97 -3.19 -4.53
C GLU A 49 7.51 -3.00 -3.07
N TYR A 50 7.88 -3.96 -2.22
CA TYR A 50 7.54 -4.01 -0.81
C TYR A 50 6.09 -4.42 -0.52
N ARG A 51 5.72 -4.43 0.77
CA ARG A 51 4.40 -4.88 1.23
C ARG A 51 3.34 -3.81 1.03
N LEU A 52 2.12 -4.24 0.70
CA LEU A 52 0.89 -3.47 0.90
C LEU A 52 0.18 -4.05 2.11
N THR A 53 0.22 -3.36 3.25
CA THR A 53 -0.28 -3.92 4.52
C THR A 53 -1.72 -3.54 4.83
N ASP A 54 -2.21 -2.42 4.31
CA ASP A 54 -3.62 -2.07 4.36
C ASP A 54 -3.97 -0.99 3.33
N ALA A 55 -5.26 -0.78 3.07
CA ALA A 55 -5.77 0.21 2.12
C ALA A 55 -7.04 0.90 2.62
N THR A 56 -7.22 2.18 2.26
CA THR A 56 -8.46 2.90 2.50
C THR A 56 -9.58 2.40 1.59
N GLN A 57 -10.83 2.73 1.92
CA GLN A 57 -11.92 2.63 0.96
C GLN A 57 -11.68 3.56 -0.24
N LEU A 58 -12.34 3.26 -1.35
CA LEU A 58 -12.32 4.11 -2.55
C LEU A 58 -12.97 5.48 -2.27
N ASP A 59 -12.41 6.50 -2.89
CA ASP A 59 -13.08 7.79 -3.00
C ASP A 59 -14.01 7.84 -4.23
N ILE A 60 -14.67 8.99 -4.43
CA ILE A 60 -15.60 9.23 -5.55
C ILE A 60 -14.92 9.11 -6.93
N ASN A 61 -13.59 9.19 -7.00
CA ASN A 61 -12.82 9.07 -8.24
C ASN A 61 -12.22 7.67 -8.42
N ASN A 62 -12.68 6.67 -7.67
CA ASN A 62 -12.13 5.32 -7.62
C ASN A 62 -10.64 5.28 -7.22
N ARG A 63 -10.22 6.16 -6.31
CA ARG A 63 -8.87 6.21 -5.77
C ARG A 63 -8.85 5.71 -4.34
N PHE A 64 -7.76 5.06 -3.97
CA PHE A 64 -7.50 4.61 -2.61
C PHE A 64 -6.02 4.76 -2.26
N TRP A 65 -5.75 4.95 -0.99
CA TRP A 65 -4.40 4.98 -0.45
C TRP A 65 -4.08 3.64 0.19
N SER A 66 -2.84 3.19 0.02
CA SER A 66 -2.34 1.99 0.68
C SER A 66 -1.04 2.27 1.41
N ILE A 67 -0.85 1.60 2.53
CA ILE A 67 0.43 1.57 3.23
C ILE A 67 1.41 0.73 2.41
N ASN A 68 2.57 1.31 2.08
CA ASN A 68 3.65 0.59 1.45
C ASN A 68 4.86 0.56 2.37
N TYR A 69 5.18 -0.63 2.84
CA TYR A 69 6.10 -0.87 3.93
C TYR A 69 7.21 -1.84 3.56
N PHE A 70 8.44 -1.54 4.00
CA PHE A 70 9.58 -2.44 3.90
C PHE A 70 10.45 -2.42 5.14
N TRP A 71 10.63 -3.58 5.72
CA TRP A 71 11.64 -3.85 6.73
C TRP A 71 12.79 -4.66 6.12
N PRO A 72 14.09 -4.27 6.33
CA PRO A 72 15.22 -4.95 5.71
C PRO A 72 15.35 -6.45 6.04
N GLY A 73 14.73 -6.91 7.13
CA GLY A 73 14.68 -8.34 7.46
C GLY A 73 13.90 -9.18 6.45
N ASP A 74 13.01 -8.55 5.67
CA ASP A 74 12.22 -9.18 4.60
C ASP A 74 12.95 -9.19 3.25
N GLU A 75 14.18 -8.68 3.14
CA GLU A 75 14.90 -8.54 1.87
C GLU A 75 14.99 -9.88 1.10
N LYS A 76 15.25 -10.97 1.79
CA LYS A 76 15.32 -12.31 1.17
C LYS A 76 13.95 -12.82 0.73
N LEU A 77 12.91 -12.51 1.49
CA LEU A 77 11.54 -12.95 1.23
C LEU A 77 10.93 -12.20 0.05
N LEU A 78 11.09 -10.88 0.03
CA LEU A 78 10.49 -10.00 -0.97
C LEU A 78 11.36 -9.84 -2.22
N ASN A 79 12.68 -10.09 -2.10
CA ASN A 79 13.66 -9.94 -3.19
C ASN A 79 13.41 -8.69 -4.05
N PRO A 80 13.35 -7.48 -3.44
CA PRO A 80 12.85 -6.30 -4.13
C PRO A 80 13.75 -5.91 -5.31
N ALA A 81 13.13 -5.59 -6.43
CA ALA A 81 13.78 -4.96 -7.57
C ALA A 81 14.01 -3.47 -7.33
N THR A 82 14.37 -2.74 -8.37
CA THR A 82 14.48 -1.28 -8.25
C THR A 82 13.12 -0.65 -8.00
N ASP A 83 13.02 0.09 -6.90
CA ASP A 83 11.81 0.81 -6.52
C ASP A 83 11.48 1.93 -7.51
N MET A 84 10.44 1.72 -8.31
CA MET A 84 10.02 2.64 -9.36
C MET A 84 9.44 3.95 -8.79
N ILE A 85 8.92 3.93 -7.56
CA ILE A 85 8.43 5.14 -6.90
C ILE A 85 9.62 6.07 -6.62
N PHE A 86 10.72 5.56 -6.07
CA PHE A 86 11.92 6.38 -5.84
C PHE A 86 12.65 6.81 -7.12
N LYS A 87 12.32 6.22 -8.27
CA LYS A 87 12.78 6.74 -9.57
C LYS A 87 11.97 7.95 -10.04
N ARG A 88 10.68 7.97 -9.72
CA ARG A 88 9.73 9.01 -10.16
C ARG A 88 9.67 10.20 -9.20
N THR A 89 9.85 9.95 -7.91
CA THR A 89 9.70 10.94 -6.84
C THR A 89 10.91 10.93 -5.91
N PRO A 90 11.31 12.09 -5.36
CA PRO A 90 12.43 12.15 -4.41
C PRO A 90 12.16 11.29 -3.17
N LYS A 91 13.21 10.64 -2.68
CA LYS A 91 13.14 9.97 -1.38
C LYS A 91 12.86 10.99 -0.27
N GLY A 92 12.01 10.63 0.67
CA GLY A 92 11.80 11.39 1.89
C GLY A 92 13.12 11.65 2.63
N GLN A 93 13.19 12.73 3.40
CA GLN A 93 14.43 13.16 4.07
C GLN A 93 15.07 12.04 4.90
N THR A 94 14.27 11.28 5.62
CA THR A 94 14.76 10.16 6.46
C THR A 94 15.04 8.88 5.67
N HIS A 95 14.46 8.72 4.47
CA HIS A 95 14.64 7.54 3.62
C HIS A 95 15.97 7.56 2.85
N ARG A 96 16.66 8.72 2.75
CA ARG A 96 17.87 8.85 1.91
C ARG A 96 19.00 7.92 2.32
N ASN A 97 19.13 7.67 3.63
CA ASN A 97 20.18 6.86 4.22
C ASN A 97 19.64 5.61 4.94
N SER A 98 18.44 5.16 4.55
CA SER A 98 17.78 4.01 5.16
C SER A 98 17.35 3.02 4.09
N LYS A 99 17.37 1.73 4.46
CA LYS A 99 16.72 0.68 3.67
C LYS A 99 15.24 0.51 4.04
N VAL A 100 14.80 1.01 5.21
CA VAL A 100 13.40 0.96 5.64
C VAL A 100 12.56 1.87 4.72
N VAL A 101 11.38 1.42 4.35
CA VAL A 101 10.38 2.22 3.63
C VAL A 101 9.10 2.23 4.44
N GLU A 102 8.59 3.41 4.73
CA GLU A 102 7.28 3.66 5.32
C GLU A 102 6.65 4.81 4.54
N ARG A 103 5.65 4.53 3.73
CA ARG A 103 4.98 5.55 2.90
C ARG A 103 3.54 5.18 2.61
N LEU A 104 2.74 6.17 2.24
CA LEU A 104 1.43 5.99 1.66
C LEU A 104 1.51 6.20 0.16
N VAL A 105 0.89 5.33 -0.61
CA VAL A 105 0.84 5.39 -2.06
C VAL A 105 -0.61 5.42 -2.51
N GLU A 106 -0.96 6.36 -3.37
CA GLU A 106 -2.30 6.41 -3.95
C GLU A 106 -2.36 5.63 -5.26
N PHE A 107 -3.41 4.84 -5.36
CA PHE A 107 -3.78 4.09 -6.55
C PHE A 107 -5.13 4.58 -7.08
N GLU A 108 -5.39 4.30 -8.34
CA GLU A 108 -6.69 4.50 -8.96
C GLU A 108 -7.09 3.27 -9.77
N ILE A 109 -8.40 3.02 -9.82
CA ILE A 109 -8.96 1.96 -10.68
C ILE A 109 -9.44 2.61 -11.97
N LYS A 110 -8.75 2.33 -13.07
CA LYS A 110 -9.09 2.78 -14.42
C LYS A 110 -9.28 1.60 -15.34
N LYS A 111 -10.44 1.52 -16.02
CA LYS A 111 -10.71 0.46 -17.01
C LYS A 111 -10.43 -0.94 -16.44
N ASP A 112 -10.91 -1.18 -15.23
CA ASP A 112 -10.73 -2.45 -14.48
C ASP A 112 -9.26 -2.85 -14.28
N LYS A 113 -8.40 -1.86 -14.07
CA LYS A 113 -7.01 -2.04 -13.74
C LYS A 113 -6.59 -1.10 -12.62
N ILE A 114 -5.78 -1.59 -11.69
CA ILE A 114 -5.19 -0.77 -10.63
C ILE A 114 -3.87 -0.20 -11.12
N GLU A 115 -3.74 1.12 -11.10
CA GLU A 115 -2.55 1.86 -11.51
C GLU A 115 -2.18 2.89 -10.43
N PHE A 116 -0.95 3.42 -10.48
CA PHE A 116 -0.62 4.57 -9.64
C PHE A 116 -1.44 5.78 -10.07
N SER A 117 -1.93 6.54 -9.10
CA SER A 117 -2.48 7.88 -9.38
C SER A 117 -1.37 8.86 -9.77
N ASP A 118 -1.77 10.09 -10.11
CA ASP A 118 -0.84 11.18 -10.38
C ASP A 118 -0.30 11.84 -9.09
N ASN A 119 -0.85 11.50 -7.93
CA ASN A 119 -0.41 12.05 -6.66
C ASN A 119 0.94 11.47 -6.24
N GLU A 120 1.76 12.33 -5.64
CA GLU A 120 3.02 11.89 -5.05
C GLU A 120 2.78 11.05 -3.80
N PRO A 121 3.63 10.05 -3.53
CA PRO A 121 3.54 9.28 -2.29
C PRO A 121 3.86 10.14 -1.08
N ILE A 122 3.15 9.93 0.01
CA ILE A 122 3.42 10.57 1.30
C ILE A 122 4.50 9.76 2.02
N GLN A 123 5.71 10.30 2.08
CA GLN A 123 6.82 9.67 2.78
C GLN A 123 6.70 9.92 4.29
N LEU A 124 6.55 8.85 5.09
CA LEU A 124 6.50 8.98 6.54
C LEU A 124 7.90 9.27 7.08
N ILE A 125 7.99 10.06 8.15
CA ILE A 125 9.27 10.29 8.83
C ILE A 125 9.67 8.99 9.54
N LEU A 126 10.79 8.39 9.14
CA LEU A 126 11.26 7.14 9.72
C LEU A 126 11.77 7.35 11.16
N ASP A 127 11.47 6.40 12.04
CA ASP A 127 12.14 6.30 13.33
C ASP A 127 13.50 5.58 13.12
N LYS A 128 14.59 6.25 13.48
CA LYS A 128 15.94 5.68 13.38
C LYS A 128 16.16 4.46 14.27
N LYS A 129 15.34 4.28 15.29
CA LYS A 129 15.52 3.20 16.29
C LYS A 129 14.79 1.93 15.91
N SER A 130 13.61 2.06 15.30
CA SER A 130 12.75 0.92 15.03
C SER A 130 11.82 1.20 13.85
N PRO A 131 11.81 0.39 12.80
CA PRO A 131 10.76 0.46 11.80
C PRO A 131 9.42 0.13 12.45
N ARG A 132 8.37 0.82 12.00
CA ARG A 132 7.01 0.65 12.49
C ARG A 132 6.23 -0.19 11.50
N ASN A 133 5.72 -1.31 12.00
CA ASN A 133 4.88 -2.19 11.19
C ASN A 133 3.46 -1.64 11.13
N TRP A 134 3.20 -0.75 10.20
CA TRP A 134 1.88 -0.16 9.96
C TRP A 134 0.94 -1.22 9.36
N GLU A 135 -0.17 -1.50 10.05
CA GLU A 135 -1.11 -2.57 9.72
C GLU A 135 -2.53 -2.07 9.47
N GLY A 136 -2.82 -0.80 9.74
CA GLY A 136 -4.13 -0.24 9.50
C GLY A 136 -4.08 1.21 9.06
N ILE A 137 -4.95 1.56 8.10
CA ILE A 137 -5.14 2.91 7.60
C ILE A 137 -6.63 3.27 7.50
N ALA A 138 -6.98 4.45 7.99
CA ALA A 138 -8.30 5.03 7.76
C ALA A 138 -8.17 6.47 7.25
N ARG A 139 -8.90 6.81 6.19
CA ARG A 139 -8.95 8.18 5.66
C ARG A 139 -9.93 9.02 6.49
N LEU A 140 -9.50 10.20 6.91
CA LEU A 140 -10.32 11.19 7.61
C LEU A 140 -10.78 12.28 6.63
N ASN A 141 -11.63 11.91 5.69
CA ASN A 141 -12.09 12.80 4.60
C ASN A 141 -10.90 13.51 3.91
N ASN A 142 -10.90 14.84 3.88
CA ASN A 142 -9.83 15.65 3.30
C ASN A 142 -8.78 16.12 4.32
N ASN A 143 -8.85 15.64 5.57
CA ASN A 143 -7.93 16.08 6.61
C ASN A 143 -6.64 15.28 6.64
N GLY A 144 -6.70 14.00 6.30
CA GLY A 144 -5.53 13.10 6.36
C GLY A 144 -5.89 11.67 6.66
N PHE A 145 -4.96 10.98 7.31
CA PHE A 145 -5.08 9.56 7.62
C PHE A 145 -4.79 9.29 9.09
N LEU A 146 -5.48 8.30 9.65
CA LEU A 146 -5.06 7.61 10.87
C LEU A 146 -4.34 6.33 10.46
N LEU A 147 -3.20 6.08 11.09
CA LEU A 147 -2.42 4.85 10.93
C LEU A 147 -2.29 4.15 12.27
N VAL A 148 -2.32 2.84 12.26
CA VAL A 148 -2.06 2.02 13.44
C VAL A 148 -1.01 0.97 13.14
N THR A 149 -0.18 0.69 14.16
CA THR A 149 0.71 -0.48 14.16
C THR A 149 0.05 -1.62 14.96
N ASP A 150 0.45 -2.86 14.69
CA ASP A 150 0.10 -4.00 15.55
C ASP A 150 0.94 -3.96 16.84
N LYS A 151 1.98 -4.78 16.94
CA LYS A 151 2.79 -4.91 18.16
C LYS A 151 4.24 -4.40 18.02
N HIS A 152 4.68 -4.12 16.83
CA HIS A 152 6.07 -3.73 16.57
C HIS A 152 6.21 -2.29 16.09
N PRO A 153 6.99 -1.43 16.80
CA PRO A 153 7.70 -1.69 18.06
C PRO A 153 6.78 -1.69 19.28
N SER A 154 5.58 -1.16 19.17
CA SER A 154 4.49 -1.08 20.15
C SER A 154 3.20 -0.69 19.42
N MET A 155 2.06 -0.73 20.07
CA MET A 155 0.83 -0.14 19.52
C MET A 155 0.99 1.39 19.41
N ILE A 156 0.90 1.89 18.19
CA ILE A 156 0.98 3.32 17.88
C ILE A 156 -0.27 3.70 17.09
N LEU A 157 -0.89 4.80 17.47
CA LEU A 157 -1.87 5.51 16.66
C LEU A 157 -1.22 6.81 16.18
N ALA A 158 -1.13 7.01 14.87
CA ALA A 158 -0.56 8.21 14.29
C ALA A 158 -1.54 8.91 13.37
N TYR A 159 -1.42 10.23 13.28
CA TYR A 159 -2.12 11.08 12.34
C TYR A 159 -1.15 11.59 11.27
N VAL A 160 -1.53 11.43 10.01
CA VAL A 160 -0.78 11.92 8.84
C VAL A 160 -1.67 12.92 8.10
N PRO A 161 -1.35 14.24 8.11
CA PRO A 161 -2.13 15.22 7.37
C PRO A 161 -2.01 15.01 5.86
N LEU A 162 -3.09 15.26 5.11
CA LEU A 162 -3.02 15.51 3.68
C LEU A 162 -2.34 16.88 3.48
N GLN A 163 -1.32 16.91 2.63
CA GLN A 163 -0.61 18.14 2.26
C GLN A 163 -1.29 18.83 1.09
#